data_ee68ba5f4982805c093ce4f52226fd62
#
_entry.id   ee68ba5f4982805c093ce4f52226fd62
#
_cell.length_a   1.000
_cell.length_b   1.000
_cell.length_c   1.000
_cell.angle_alpha   90.00
_cell.angle_beta   90.00
_cell.angle_gamma   90.00
#
_symmetry.space_group_name_H-M   'P 1'
#
loop_
_entity.id
_entity.type
_entity.pdbx_description
1 polymer ?
#
loop_
_entity_poly.entity_id
_entity_poly.type
_entity_poly.pdbx_seq_one_letter_code
_entity_poly.pdbx_strand_id
1 'polypeptide(L)'
;MEEHLSLKLDKVIHQKARLGIMSILSVKEEVDFNYLKKQLKLTDGNLSTHLSHLENSSYIRIKKTFAKKKPRTICRLTEKGRKAFLEYIENLEQIIGTVPQV
;
A
#
# COMPACT_ATOMS: atom_id res chain seq x y z
N MET A 1 29.47 -10.76 -3.70
CA MET A 1 29.18 -9.38 -4.09
C MET A 1 27.94 -8.90 -3.37
N GLU A 2 28.02 -7.76 -2.76
CA GLU A 2 26.88 -7.19 -2.05
C GLU A 2 25.92 -6.56 -3.06
N GLU A 3 24.65 -6.85 -2.90
CA GLU A 3 23.61 -6.20 -3.68
C GLU A 3 23.31 -4.81 -3.11
N HIS A 4 22.95 -3.90 -3.98
CA HIS A 4 22.53 -2.57 -3.53
C HIS A 4 21.25 -2.68 -2.69
N LEU A 5 21.14 -1.85 -1.66
CA LEU A 5 20.01 -1.84 -0.74
C LEU A 5 18.66 -1.71 -1.44
N SER A 6 18.62 -0.98 -2.56
CA SER A 6 17.38 -0.79 -3.30
C SER A 6 16.77 -2.10 -3.82
N LEU A 7 17.58 -3.13 -4.02
CA LEU A 7 17.09 -4.42 -4.50
C LEU A 7 16.28 -5.16 -3.44
N LYS A 8 16.36 -4.75 -2.18
CA LYS A 8 15.57 -5.33 -1.09
C LYS A 8 14.18 -4.74 -1.00
N LEU A 9 13.93 -3.62 -1.69
CA LEU A 9 12.62 -2.98 -1.65
C LEU A 9 11.57 -3.83 -2.36
N ASP A 10 10.45 -4.04 -1.70
CA ASP A 10 9.34 -4.82 -2.24
C ASP A 10 8.79 -4.17 -3.51
N LYS A 11 8.81 -4.91 -4.61
CA LYS A 11 8.38 -4.40 -5.92
C LYS A 11 6.92 -4.00 -5.96
N VAL A 12 6.08 -4.70 -5.22
CA VAL A 12 4.64 -4.42 -5.21
C VAL A 12 4.37 -3.12 -4.46
N ILE A 13 5.05 -2.94 -3.33
CA ILE A 13 4.88 -1.74 -2.50
C ILE A 13 5.60 -0.54 -3.09
N HIS A 14 6.78 -0.76 -3.71
CA HIS A 14 7.60 0.32 -4.23
C HIS A 14 7.05 0.89 -5.53
N GLN A 15 5.90 1.51 -5.42
CA GLN A 15 5.20 2.20 -6.49
C GLN A 15 4.38 3.30 -5.80
N LYS A 16 4.42 4.50 -6.31
CA LYS A 16 3.85 5.69 -5.66
C LYS A 16 2.43 5.47 -5.11
N ALA A 17 1.53 4.97 -5.93
CA ALA A 17 0.13 4.80 -5.52
C ALA A 17 -0.02 3.67 -4.50
N ARG A 18 0.66 2.55 -4.71
CA ARG A 18 0.58 1.41 -3.79
C ARG A 18 1.25 1.71 -2.46
N LEU A 19 2.36 2.45 -2.47
CA LEU A 19 2.97 2.95 -1.25
C LEU A 19 1.96 3.82 -0.47
N GLY A 20 1.26 4.70 -1.18
CA GLY A 20 0.22 5.54 -0.57
C GLY A 20 -0.90 4.73 0.05
N ILE A 21 -1.38 3.70 -0.66
CA ILE A 21 -2.43 2.81 -0.15
C ILE A 21 -1.97 2.10 1.12
N MET A 22 -0.79 1.49 1.09
CA MET A 22 -0.24 0.77 2.24
C MET A 22 -0.04 1.71 3.44
N SER A 23 0.44 2.92 3.19
CA SER A 23 0.63 3.92 4.23
C SER A 23 -0.68 4.28 4.92
N ILE A 24 -1.72 4.55 4.14
CA ILE A 24 -3.04 4.88 4.69
C ILE A 24 -3.59 3.71 5.50
N LEU A 25 -3.51 2.49 4.97
CA LEU A 25 -4.03 1.30 5.64
C LEU A 25 -3.22 0.92 6.88
N SER A 26 -1.97 1.34 6.98
CA SER A 26 -1.17 1.08 8.18
C SER A 26 -1.62 1.92 9.37
N VAL A 27 -2.25 3.06 9.11
CA VAL A 27 -2.75 3.97 10.15
C VAL A 27 -4.23 3.73 10.44
N LYS A 28 -5.01 3.49 9.42
CA LYS A 28 -6.45 3.24 9.55
C LYS A 28 -6.74 1.76 9.36
N GLU A 29 -7.56 1.18 10.24
CA GLU A 29 -7.88 -0.25 10.17
C GLU A 29 -8.51 -0.62 8.84
N GLU A 30 -9.45 0.20 8.39
CA GLU A 30 -10.08 -0.01 7.10
C GLU A 30 -10.51 1.31 6.49
N VAL A 31 -10.52 1.37 5.17
CA VAL A 31 -10.96 2.54 4.43
C VAL A 31 -11.77 2.08 3.23
N ASP A 32 -12.65 2.95 2.74
CA ASP A 32 -13.37 2.62 1.53
C ASP A 32 -12.63 3.11 0.28
N PHE A 33 -13.10 2.59 -0.85
CA PHE A 33 -12.54 2.89 -2.17
C PHE A 33 -12.54 4.39 -2.45
N ASN A 34 -13.63 5.07 -2.14
CA ASN A 34 -13.75 6.50 -2.43
C ASN A 34 -12.77 7.34 -1.61
N TYR A 35 -12.52 6.94 -0.37
CA TYR A 35 -11.54 7.62 0.46
C TYR A 35 -10.13 7.53 -0.16
N LEU A 36 -9.72 6.32 -0.56
CA LEU A 36 -8.44 6.11 -1.22
C LEU A 36 -8.34 6.90 -2.52
N LYS A 37 -9.39 6.86 -3.32
CA LYS A 37 -9.44 7.58 -4.59
C LYS A 37 -9.21 9.08 -4.40
N LYS A 38 -9.88 9.67 -3.43
CA LYS A 38 -9.75 11.09 -3.11
C LYS A 38 -8.37 11.45 -2.58
N GLN A 39 -7.90 10.68 -1.59
CA GLN A 39 -6.63 10.96 -0.94
C GLN A 39 -5.46 10.85 -1.91
N LEU A 40 -5.51 9.90 -2.82
CA LEU A 40 -4.41 9.62 -3.73
C LEU A 40 -4.62 10.22 -5.12
N LYS A 41 -5.74 10.89 -5.33
CA LYS A 41 -6.09 11.55 -6.62
C LYS A 41 -5.97 10.59 -7.80
N LEU A 42 -6.56 9.41 -7.65
CA LEU A 42 -6.54 8.37 -8.67
C LEU A 42 -7.89 8.27 -9.38
N THR A 43 -7.87 7.75 -10.60
CA THR A 43 -9.09 7.35 -11.29
C THR A 43 -9.57 6.01 -10.74
N ASP A 44 -10.85 5.68 -10.98
CA ASP A 44 -11.40 4.38 -10.57
C ASP A 44 -10.59 3.22 -11.14
N GLY A 45 -10.24 3.28 -12.42
CA GLY A 45 -9.48 2.23 -13.08
C GLY A 45 -8.08 2.07 -12.53
N ASN A 46 -7.38 3.17 -12.31
CA ASN A 46 -6.02 3.13 -11.76
C ASN A 46 -6.02 2.58 -10.33
N LEU A 47 -6.95 3.04 -9.50
CA LEU A 47 -7.04 2.52 -8.13
C LEU A 47 -7.37 1.04 -8.14
N SER A 48 -8.35 0.61 -8.95
CA SER A 48 -8.71 -0.81 -9.05
C SER A 48 -7.51 -1.68 -9.44
N THR A 49 -6.70 -1.22 -10.39
CA THR A 49 -5.49 -1.95 -10.82
C THR A 49 -4.49 -2.08 -9.67
N HIS A 50 -4.23 -0.99 -8.96
CA HIS A 50 -3.30 -1.02 -7.82
C HIS A 50 -3.81 -1.89 -6.68
N LEU A 51 -5.10 -1.84 -6.39
CA LEU A 51 -5.70 -2.69 -5.37
C LEU A 51 -5.59 -4.16 -5.75
N SER A 52 -5.77 -4.49 -7.03
CA SER A 52 -5.62 -5.87 -7.51
C SER A 52 -4.19 -6.39 -7.31
N HIS A 53 -3.18 -5.57 -7.59
CA HIS A 53 -1.79 -5.96 -7.33
C HIS A 53 -1.54 -6.27 -5.86
N LEU A 54 -2.06 -5.42 -4.97
CA LEU A 54 -1.91 -5.61 -3.53
C LEU A 54 -2.68 -6.83 -3.03
N GLU A 55 -3.89 -7.03 -3.53
CA GLU A 55 -4.71 -8.18 -3.17
C GLU A 55 -4.07 -9.48 -3.64
N ASN A 56 -3.56 -9.50 -4.87
CA ASN A 56 -2.89 -10.69 -5.43
C ASN A 56 -1.63 -11.06 -4.66
N SER A 57 -0.99 -10.09 -4.03
CA SER A 57 0.16 -10.35 -3.15
C SER A 57 -0.28 -10.72 -1.73
N SER A 58 -1.57 -10.77 -1.46
CA SER A 58 -2.15 -11.04 -0.15
C SER A 58 -1.80 -9.97 0.90
N TYR A 59 -1.50 -8.76 0.46
CA TYR A 59 -1.16 -7.66 1.37
C TYR A 59 -2.41 -6.94 1.89
N ILE A 60 -3.49 -6.98 1.13
CA ILE A 60 -4.77 -6.39 1.54
C ILE A 60 -5.90 -7.35 1.28
N ARG A 61 -7.02 -7.09 1.95
CA ARG A 61 -8.30 -7.74 1.67
C ARG A 61 -9.28 -6.68 1.20
N ILE A 62 -10.09 -7.06 0.23
CA ILE A 62 -11.12 -6.20 -0.32
C ILE A 62 -12.45 -6.86 -0.04
N LYS A 63 -13.36 -6.11 0.58
CA LYS A 63 -14.69 -6.57 0.90
C LYS A 63 -15.72 -5.65 0.26
N LYS A 64 -16.66 -6.23 -0.46
CA LYS A 64 -17.79 -5.48 -1.02
C LYS A 64 -18.97 -5.62 -0.08
N THR A 65 -19.56 -4.50 0.30
CA THR A 65 -20.68 -4.45 1.22
C THR A 65 -21.65 -3.35 0.79
N PHE A 66 -22.66 -3.11 1.60
CA PHE A 66 -23.61 -2.04 1.36
C PHE A 66 -23.67 -1.12 2.58
N ALA A 67 -23.74 0.18 2.32
CA ALA A 67 -23.99 1.16 3.35
C ALA A 67 -25.12 2.05 2.85
N LYS A 68 -26.21 2.14 3.61
CA LYS A 68 -27.39 2.93 3.22
C LYS A 68 -27.89 2.56 1.82
N LYS A 69 -27.99 1.26 1.52
CA LYS A 69 -28.44 0.73 0.23
C LYS A 69 -27.53 1.02 -0.96
N LYS A 70 -26.31 1.50 -0.72
CA LYS A 70 -25.32 1.75 -1.77
C LYS A 70 -24.18 0.77 -1.67
N PRO A 71 -23.65 0.29 -2.81
CA PRO A 71 -22.46 -0.56 -2.80
C PRO A 71 -21.28 0.19 -2.21
N ARG A 72 -20.50 -0.51 -1.40
CA ARG A 72 -19.32 0.05 -0.79
C ARG A 72 -18.19 -0.97 -0.83
N THR A 73 -17.02 -0.55 -1.26
CA THR A 73 -15.83 -1.39 -1.31
C THR A 73 -14.89 -0.96 -0.19
N ILE A 74 -14.58 -1.88 0.70
CA ILE A 74 -13.74 -1.63 1.86
C ILE A 74 -12.43 -2.39 1.72
N CYS A 75 -11.32 -1.72 2.02
CA CYS A 75 -9.98 -2.30 1.98
C CYS A 75 -9.38 -2.31 3.38
N ARG A 76 -8.67 -3.38 3.71
CA ARG A 76 -7.94 -3.47 4.97
C ARG A 76 -6.63 -4.23 4.77
N LEU A 77 -5.66 -3.89 5.62
CA LEU A 77 -4.34 -4.52 5.59
C LEU A 77 -4.42 -5.92 6.20
N THR A 78 -3.74 -6.88 5.57
CA THR A 78 -3.59 -8.22 6.16
C THR A 78 -2.38 -8.22 7.10
N GLU A 79 -2.25 -9.29 7.89
CA GLU A 79 -1.06 -9.52 8.71
C GLU A 79 0.20 -9.55 7.83
N LYS A 80 0.13 -10.26 6.71
CA LYS A 80 1.23 -10.34 5.75
C LYS A 80 1.57 -8.96 5.19
N GLY A 81 0.55 -8.17 4.85
CA GLY A 81 0.76 -6.82 4.34
C GLY A 81 1.41 -5.91 5.36
N ARG A 82 1.00 -6.02 6.62
CA ARG A 82 1.59 -5.23 7.71
C ARG A 82 3.07 -5.55 7.86
N LYS A 83 3.43 -6.83 7.87
CA LYS A 83 4.83 -7.25 7.97
C LYS A 83 5.64 -6.77 6.76
N ALA A 84 5.08 -6.94 5.56
CA ALA A 84 5.76 -6.50 4.33
C ALA A 84 5.99 -4.98 4.34
N PHE A 85 5.02 -4.22 4.82
CA PHE A 85 5.16 -2.78 4.86
C PHE A 85 6.20 -2.33 5.89
N LEU A 86 6.22 -2.94 7.06
CA LEU A 86 7.25 -2.65 8.07
C LEU A 86 8.65 -2.94 7.53
N GLU A 87 8.82 -4.08 6.87
CA GLU A 87 10.10 -4.44 6.26
C GLU A 87 10.48 -3.45 5.16
N TYR A 88 9.50 -3.04 4.35
CA TYR A 88 9.73 -2.02 3.32
C TYR A 88 10.23 -0.71 3.94
N ILE A 89 9.61 -0.26 5.01
CA ILE A 89 10.01 0.98 5.69
C ILE A 89 11.43 0.85 6.26
N GLU A 90 11.75 -0.29 6.89
CA GLU A 90 13.08 -0.53 7.43
C GLU A 90 14.15 -0.49 6.34
N ASN A 91 13.89 -1.13 5.20
CA ASN A 91 14.81 -1.12 4.08
C ASN A 91 14.99 0.28 3.50
N LEU A 92 13.91 1.04 3.42
CA LEU A 92 13.95 2.42 2.95
C LEU A 92 14.76 3.31 3.90
N GLU A 93 14.59 3.12 5.21
CA GLU A 93 15.34 3.87 6.22
C GLU A 93 16.83 3.61 6.09
N GLN A 94 17.24 2.39 5.77
CA GLN A 94 18.65 2.07 5.53
C GLN A 94 19.21 2.87 4.35
N ILE A 95 18.43 3.00 3.28
CA ILE A 95 18.84 3.80 2.12
C ILE A 95 18.98 5.26 2.51
N ILE A 96 17.98 5.79 3.23
CA ILE A 96 17.99 7.18 3.71
C ILE A 96 19.22 7.43 4.55
N GLY A 97 19.62 6.49 5.40
CA GLY A 97 20.79 6.58 6.24
C GLY A 97 22.12 6.67 5.49
N THR A 98 22.15 6.26 4.20
CA THR A 98 23.38 6.38 3.39
C THR A 98 23.54 7.75 2.75
N VAL A 99 22.49 8.58 2.76
CA VAL A 99 22.54 9.90 2.11
C VAL A 99 23.27 10.88 3.00
N PRO A 100 24.33 11.56 2.49
CA PRO A 100 25.04 12.54 3.29
C PRO A 100 24.12 13.68 3.73
N GLN A 101 24.30 14.10 4.97
CA GLN A 101 23.58 15.26 5.51
C GLN A 101 24.43 16.50 5.28
N VAL A 102 23.82 17.52 4.74
CA VAL A 102 24.50 18.77 4.42
C VAL A 102 24.33 19.78 5.54
#